data_02c41318155399d9af600caac77b2842
#
_entry.id   02c41318155399d9af600caac77b2842
#
_cell.length_a   1.000
_cell.length_b   1.000
_cell.length_c   1.000
_cell.angle_alpha   90.00
_cell.angle_beta   90.00
_cell.angle_gamma   90.00
#
_symmetry.space_group_name_H-M   'P 1'
#
loop_
_entity.id
_entity.type
_entity.pdbx_description
1 polymer ?
#
loop_
_entity_poly.entity_id
_entity_poly.type
_entity_poly.pdbx_seq_one_letter_code
_entity_poly.pdbx_strand_id
1 'polypeptide(L)'
;LINKIAFGAAGFLILALLVRYFFIEQAYVGQDWMQITNDLLSFLMIAVALIVVAVPEGLPMAVTLALAYSMKRMSKANNLVRKMHACETLGATTLILTDKTGTLTENKMKVVNEVMPNRAYITINTLANSTAYVDGDKTIGNPTEGAIIKYMDAGDLLDDIRRDNSPVFRLDFSSKTKFMMSVVKQDDAFISLIKGAPEVVRGMCNTTDIEGEVEEQNKGRRVIGFAYKESMTLEDAQKLNGFTYNGFMAIEDPIRKDVPDAVKAAKEAGIKVKIITGDNPATAAEIARQAGLSEHPVPMLGSEIGEQVNPLR
;
A
#
# COMPACT_ATOMS: atom_id res chain seq x y z
N LEU A 1 38.87 3.14 4.24
CA LEU A 1 39.81 4.26 3.99
C LEU A 1 40.85 4.34 5.09
N ILE A 2 40.48 4.37 6.38
CA ILE A 2 41.34 4.49 7.56
C ILE A 2 42.43 3.39 7.54
N ASN A 3 42.10 2.12 7.34
CA ASN A 3 43.03 1.03 7.27
C ASN A 3 44.08 1.21 6.16
N LYS A 4 43.65 1.68 4.97
CA LYS A 4 44.59 1.96 3.86
C LYS A 4 45.58 3.07 4.21
N ILE A 5 45.15 4.09 4.92
CA ILE A 5 45.98 5.20 5.38
C ILE A 5 46.95 4.71 6.47
N ALA A 6 46.46 3.91 7.44
CA ALA A 6 47.29 3.35 8.50
C ALA A 6 48.41 2.44 7.95
N PHE A 7 48.08 1.53 7.03
CA PHE A 7 49.06 0.67 6.37
C PHE A 7 50.06 1.48 5.51
N GLY A 8 49.56 2.51 4.80
CA GLY A 8 50.42 3.42 4.03
C GLY A 8 51.41 4.18 4.91
N ALA A 9 50.93 4.73 6.03
CA ALA A 9 51.76 5.45 6.99
C ALA A 9 52.79 4.55 7.67
N ALA A 10 52.41 3.32 8.06
CA ALA A 10 53.30 2.35 8.64
C ALA A 10 54.37 1.91 7.63
N GLY A 11 54.01 1.67 6.37
CA GLY A 11 54.99 1.34 5.31
C GLY A 11 55.96 2.48 5.04
N PHE A 12 55.47 3.73 5.00
CA PHE A 12 56.31 4.90 4.87
C PHE A 12 57.27 5.06 6.05
N LEU A 13 56.79 4.83 7.29
CA LEU A 13 57.61 4.91 8.49
C LEU A 13 58.70 3.84 8.48
N ILE A 14 58.41 2.59 8.13
CA ILE A 14 59.41 1.53 8.00
C ILE A 14 60.44 1.94 6.97
N LEU A 15 60.05 2.39 5.79
CA LEU A 15 60.95 2.84 4.75
C LEU A 15 61.88 3.97 5.23
N ALA A 16 61.34 4.96 5.92
CA ALA A 16 62.08 6.08 6.47
C ALA A 16 63.12 5.62 7.52
N LEU A 17 62.73 4.71 8.43
CA LEU A 17 63.59 4.13 9.44
C LEU A 17 64.70 3.29 8.82
N LEU A 18 64.43 2.51 7.78
CA LEU A 18 65.41 1.73 7.04
C LEU A 18 66.42 2.64 6.29
N VAL A 19 65.92 3.68 5.59
CA VAL A 19 66.75 4.66 4.91
C VAL A 19 67.67 5.36 5.92
N ARG A 20 67.12 5.79 7.06
CA ARG A 20 67.89 6.40 8.14
C ARG A 20 68.96 5.47 8.66
N TYR A 21 68.64 4.21 8.97
CA TYR A 21 69.49 3.19 9.53
C TYR A 21 70.68 2.82 8.60
N PHE A 22 70.36 2.56 7.31
CA PHE A 22 71.34 2.09 6.34
C PHE A 22 72.10 3.22 5.63
N PHE A 23 71.51 4.34 5.34
CA PHE A 23 72.07 5.38 4.48
C PHE A 23 72.55 6.63 5.23
N ILE A 24 71.87 7.02 6.30
CA ILE A 24 72.14 8.28 7.03
C ILE A 24 73.11 7.99 8.19
N GLU A 25 72.70 7.11 9.10
CA GLU A 25 73.42 6.83 10.32
C GLU A 25 74.49 5.72 10.15
N GLN A 26 74.31 4.90 9.10
CA GLN A 26 75.18 3.72 8.86
C GLN A 26 75.39 2.86 10.13
N ALA A 27 74.31 2.76 10.93
CA ALA A 27 74.32 2.18 12.27
C ALA A 27 74.67 0.67 12.28
N TYR A 28 74.53 0.02 11.13
CA TYR A 28 74.90 -1.39 10.96
C TYR A 28 76.38 -1.63 10.92
N VAL A 29 77.23 -0.59 10.73
CA VAL A 29 78.68 -0.71 10.62
C VAL A 29 79.26 -1.00 11.99
N GLY A 30 79.91 -2.18 12.13
CA GLY A 30 80.53 -2.65 13.38
C GLY A 30 79.57 -3.36 14.34
N GLN A 31 78.29 -3.54 13.97
CA GLN A 31 77.32 -4.32 14.75
C GLN A 31 77.37 -5.81 14.40
N ASP A 32 77.03 -6.65 15.41
CA ASP A 32 76.83 -8.08 15.21
C ASP A 32 75.46 -8.35 14.60
N TRP A 33 75.34 -9.46 13.88
CA TRP A 33 74.02 -9.84 13.27
C TRP A 33 72.88 -9.85 14.24
N MET A 34 73.08 -10.17 15.49
CA MET A 34 72.08 -10.17 16.55
C MET A 34 71.58 -8.75 16.83
N GLN A 35 72.47 -7.76 16.82
CA GLN A 35 72.10 -6.34 17.05
C GLN A 35 71.31 -5.78 15.87
N ILE A 36 71.77 -6.05 14.63
CA ILE A 36 71.01 -5.64 13.40
C ILE A 36 69.63 -6.23 13.39
N THR A 37 69.48 -7.51 13.75
CA THR A 37 68.20 -8.18 13.81
C THR A 37 67.26 -7.53 14.85
N ASN A 38 67.71 -7.17 16.01
CA ASN A 38 66.97 -6.51 17.08
C ASN A 38 66.50 -5.10 16.66
N ASP A 39 67.38 -4.35 15.96
CA ASP A 39 67.03 -3.01 15.46
C ASP A 39 65.92 -3.10 14.41
N LEU A 40 66.03 -4.04 13.46
CA LEU A 40 64.99 -4.28 12.45
C LEU A 40 63.68 -4.75 13.09
N LEU A 41 63.74 -5.62 14.09
CA LEU A 41 62.57 -6.06 14.85
C LEU A 41 61.91 -4.89 15.58
N SER A 42 62.72 -3.97 16.14
CA SER A 42 62.20 -2.75 16.79
C SER A 42 61.47 -1.85 15.81
N PHE A 43 61.98 -1.68 14.57
CA PHE A 43 61.26 -0.91 13.53
C PHE A 43 59.94 -1.55 13.16
N LEU A 44 59.91 -2.88 13.04
CA LEU A 44 58.65 -3.62 12.80
C LEU A 44 57.64 -3.42 13.95
N MET A 45 58.15 -3.51 15.19
CA MET A 45 57.31 -3.30 16.38
C MET A 45 56.68 -1.88 16.43
N ILE A 46 57.48 -0.85 16.07
CA ILE A 46 56.99 0.54 15.99
C ILE A 46 55.89 0.65 14.90
N ALA A 47 56.11 0.03 13.73
CA ALA A 47 55.12 0.07 12.66
C ALA A 47 53.80 -0.67 13.02
N VAL A 48 53.89 -1.82 13.68
CA VAL A 48 52.74 -2.56 14.19
C VAL A 48 51.99 -1.73 15.23
N ALA A 49 52.73 -1.12 16.17
CA ALA A 49 52.13 -0.23 17.17
C ALA A 49 51.37 0.94 16.52
N LEU A 50 51.95 1.54 15.47
CA LEU A 50 51.30 2.61 14.72
C LEU A 50 50.00 2.14 14.06
N ILE A 51 49.99 0.95 13.44
CA ILE A 51 48.79 0.36 12.83
C ILE A 51 47.70 0.13 13.90
N VAL A 52 48.05 -0.44 15.02
CA VAL A 52 47.11 -0.73 16.13
C VAL A 52 46.50 0.57 16.68
N VAL A 53 47.33 1.59 16.97
CA VAL A 53 46.86 2.89 17.49
C VAL A 53 46.03 3.65 16.46
N ALA A 54 46.36 3.51 15.16
CA ALA A 54 45.63 4.21 14.10
C ALA A 54 44.21 3.63 13.83
N VAL A 55 43.95 2.40 14.29
CA VAL A 55 42.62 1.77 14.18
C VAL A 55 41.79 2.11 15.44
N PRO A 56 40.76 2.98 15.34
CA PRO A 56 39.97 3.33 16.51
C PRO A 56 39.08 2.14 16.92
N GLU A 57 39.55 1.30 17.82
CA GLU A 57 38.87 0.06 18.26
C GLU A 57 37.50 0.35 18.90
N GLY A 58 37.29 1.54 19.45
CA GLY A 58 36.01 1.98 20.02
C GLY A 58 34.94 2.30 18.98
N LEU A 59 35.31 2.60 17.74
CA LEU A 59 34.36 3.02 16.71
C LEU A 59 33.38 1.90 16.30
N PRO A 60 33.80 0.67 15.98
CA PRO A 60 32.90 -0.44 15.68
C PRO A 60 31.97 -0.75 16.85
N MET A 61 32.48 -0.68 18.08
CA MET A 61 31.69 -0.92 19.28
C MET A 61 30.62 0.17 19.49
N ALA A 62 30.98 1.44 19.31
CA ALA A 62 30.04 2.56 19.41
C ALA A 62 28.93 2.49 18.38
N VAL A 63 29.28 2.16 17.11
CA VAL A 63 28.30 1.97 16.03
C VAL A 63 27.35 0.80 16.34
N THR A 64 27.89 -0.34 16.77
CA THR A 64 27.10 -1.52 17.13
C THR A 64 26.14 -1.20 18.28
N LEU A 65 26.58 -0.47 19.29
CA LEU A 65 25.75 -0.07 20.43
C LEU A 65 24.63 0.88 19.99
N ALA A 66 24.93 1.87 19.14
CA ALA A 66 23.95 2.80 18.59
C ALA A 66 22.88 2.09 17.75
N LEU A 67 23.30 1.14 16.89
CA LEU A 67 22.38 0.32 16.09
C LEU A 67 21.51 -0.59 16.96
N ALA A 68 22.08 -1.21 17.99
CA ALA A 68 21.33 -2.02 18.96
C ALA A 68 20.28 -1.20 19.72
N TYR A 69 20.63 0.03 20.13
CA TYR A 69 19.70 0.95 20.75
C TYR A 69 18.56 1.36 19.80
N SER A 70 18.90 1.69 18.54
CA SER A 70 17.92 2.01 17.50
C SER A 70 16.97 0.84 17.24
N MET A 71 17.49 -0.39 17.14
CA MET A 71 16.69 -1.60 16.97
C MET A 71 15.72 -1.81 18.15
N LYS A 72 16.18 -1.60 19.39
CA LYS A 72 15.34 -1.65 20.59
C LYS A 72 14.22 -0.61 20.57
N ARG A 73 14.52 0.62 20.11
CA ARG A 73 13.53 1.70 19.98
C ARG A 73 12.50 1.38 18.90
N MET A 74 12.92 0.85 17.74
CA MET A 74 12.03 0.42 16.67
C MET A 74 11.12 -0.72 17.10
N SER A 75 11.65 -1.71 17.84
CA SER A 75 10.85 -2.81 18.38
C SER A 75 9.76 -2.32 19.34
N LYS A 76 10.05 -1.31 20.18
CA LYS A 76 9.04 -0.68 21.04
C LYS A 76 7.95 0.05 20.26
N ALA A 77 8.23 0.48 19.05
CA ALA A 77 7.28 1.10 18.12
C ALA A 77 6.61 0.07 17.19
N ASN A 78 6.58 -1.22 17.59
CA ASN A 78 6.02 -2.35 16.82
C ASN A 78 6.69 -2.60 15.46
N ASN A 79 7.92 -2.13 15.27
CA ASN A 79 8.72 -2.39 14.08
C ASN A 79 9.74 -3.48 14.38
N LEU A 80 9.49 -4.70 13.90
CA LEU A 80 10.39 -5.84 14.10
C LEU A 80 11.59 -5.76 13.13
N VAL A 81 12.74 -5.41 13.66
CA VAL A 81 14.01 -5.40 12.91
C VAL A 81 14.78 -6.69 13.22
N ARG A 82 15.07 -7.50 12.18
CA ARG A 82 15.80 -8.78 12.33
C ARG A 82 17.30 -8.64 12.14
N LYS A 83 17.74 -7.61 11.41
CA LYS A 83 19.18 -7.38 11.12
C LYS A 83 19.55 -5.97 11.57
N MET A 84 20.60 -5.84 12.34
CA MET A 84 21.07 -4.57 12.92
C MET A 84 21.36 -3.51 11.84
N HIS A 85 22.00 -3.90 10.75
CA HIS A 85 22.30 -3.00 9.62
C HIS A 85 21.03 -2.49 8.88
N ALA A 86 19.87 -3.13 9.07
CA ALA A 86 18.63 -2.61 8.50
C ALA A 86 18.25 -1.23 9.08
N CYS A 87 18.63 -0.92 10.31
CA CYS A 87 18.44 0.40 10.90
C CYS A 87 19.20 1.50 10.15
N GLU A 88 20.42 1.20 9.72
CA GLU A 88 21.26 2.10 8.92
C GLU A 88 20.65 2.32 7.52
N THR A 89 20.26 1.22 6.85
CA THR A 89 19.63 1.27 5.53
C THR A 89 18.32 2.07 5.56
N LEU A 90 17.48 1.85 6.58
CA LEU A 90 16.24 2.61 6.76
C LEU A 90 16.51 4.09 7.02
N GLY A 91 17.54 4.40 7.81
CA GLY A 91 17.97 5.80 8.07
C GLY A 91 18.48 6.53 6.83
N ALA A 92 18.95 5.80 5.81
CA ALA A 92 19.42 6.36 4.54
C ALA A 92 18.34 6.38 3.44
N THR A 93 17.09 6.01 3.77
CA THR A 93 15.99 5.96 2.81
C THR A 93 15.61 7.36 2.33
N THR A 94 15.55 7.54 1.02
CA THR A 94 15.16 8.80 0.36
C THR A 94 13.82 8.71 -0.37
N LEU A 95 13.33 7.48 -0.59
CA LEU A 95 12.09 7.20 -1.31
C LEU A 95 11.38 6.01 -0.68
N ILE A 96 10.09 6.17 -0.42
CA ILE A 96 9.16 5.10 -0.03
C ILE A 96 8.20 4.85 -1.19
N LEU A 97 8.13 3.61 -1.63
CA LEU A 97 7.10 3.11 -2.54
C LEU A 97 6.10 2.33 -1.71
N THR A 98 4.84 2.75 -1.71
CA THR A 98 3.79 2.12 -0.90
C THR A 98 2.66 1.60 -1.77
N ASP A 99 2.12 0.44 -1.42
CA ASP A 99 0.85 -0.02 -1.98
C ASP A 99 -0.31 0.76 -1.35
N LYS A 100 -1.44 0.80 -2.06
CA LYS A 100 -2.67 1.43 -1.60
C LYS A 100 -3.44 0.53 -0.64
N THR A 101 -3.89 -0.62 -1.15
CA THR A 101 -4.90 -1.47 -0.49
C THR A 101 -4.33 -2.21 0.72
N GLY A 102 -4.95 -2.02 1.89
CA GLY A 102 -4.50 -2.64 3.13
C GLY A 102 -3.22 -2.05 3.75
N THR A 103 -2.55 -1.12 3.04
CA THR A 103 -1.40 -0.37 3.53
C THR A 103 -1.79 1.06 3.87
N LEU A 104 -2.15 1.86 2.89
CA LEU A 104 -2.68 3.21 3.12
C LEU A 104 -4.15 3.19 3.52
N THR A 105 -4.90 2.19 3.08
CA THR A 105 -6.33 2.03 3.36
C THR A 105 -6.58 0.90 4.37
N GLU A 106 -7.79 0.87 4.93
CA GLU A 106 -8.20 -0.12 5.93
C GLU A 106 -8.43 -1.51 5.34
N ASN A 107 -8.51 -1.64 4.01
CA ASN A 107 -8.98 -2.84 3.29
C ASN A 107 -10.40 -3.27 3.74
N LYS A 108 -11.23 -2.27 4.03
CA LYS A 108 -12.62 -2.45 4.47
C LYS A 108 -13.51 -1.53 3.64
N MET A 109 -14.21 -2.11 2.68
CA MET A 109 -15.17 -1.35 1.88
C MET A 109 -16.29 -0.79 2.76
N LYS A 110 -16.63 0.49 2.59
CA LYS A 110 -17.70 1.19 3.29
C LYS A 110 -18.53 2.01 2.32
N VAL A 111 -19.84 2.05 2.51
CA VAL A 111 -20.72 3.00 1.82
C VAL A 111 -20.50 4.38 2.43
N VAL A 112 -20.21 5.38 1.59
CA VAL A 112 -19.87 6.75 2.02
C VAL A 112 -20.85 7.79 1.51
N ASN A 113 -21.65 7.46 0.48
CA ASN A 113 -22.74 8.28 -0.01
C ASN A 113 -23.82 7.42 -0.63
N GLU A 114 -25.05 7.88 -0.58
CA GLU A 114 -26.21 7.20 -1.16
C GLU A 114 -27.27 8.18 -1.67
N VAL A 115 -27.99 7.76 -2.69
CA VAL A 115 -29.25 8.35 -3.13
C VAL A 115 -30.24 7.21 -3.32
N MET A 116 -31.27 7.15 -2.50
CA MET A 116 -32.23 6.02 -2.44
C MET A 116 -33.66 6.52 -2.35
N PRO A 117 -34.30 6.92 -3.46
CA PRO A 117 -35.70 7.40 -3.47
C PRO A 117 -36.69 6.39 -2.91
N ASN A 118 -36.58 5.13 -3.28
CA ASN A 118 -37.39 4.05 -2.72
C ASN A 118 -36.51 3.05 -1.97
N ARG A 119 -36.33 3.28 -0.66
CA ARG A 119 -35.48 2.48 0.21
C ARG A 119 -35.95 1.02 0.29
N ALA A 120 -37.25 0.75 0.22
CA ALA A 120 -37.78 -0.61 0.31
C ALA A 120 -37.23 -1.51 -0.81
N TYR A 121 -37.31 -1.06 -2.06
CA TYR A 121 -36.76 -1.83 -3.19
C TYR A 121 -35.23 -1.95 -3.16
N ILE A 122 -34.54 -0.93 -2.67
CA ILE A 122 -33.07 -1.05 -2.48
C ILE A 122 -32.73 -2.08 -1.40
N THR A 123 -33.48 -2.11 -0.31
CA THR A 123 -33.29 -3.11 0.74
C THR A 123 -33.44 -4.52 0.18
N ILE A 124 -34.55 -4.80 -0.52
CA ILE A 124 -34.78 -6.11 -1.13
C ILE A 124 -33.66 -6.41 -2.17
N ASN A 125 -33.34 -5.44 -3.03
CA ASN A 125 -32.30 -5.57 -4.05
C ASN A 125 -30.92 -5.89 -3.42
N THR A 126 -30.58 -5.22 -2.33
CA THR A 126 -29.33 -5.46 -1.63
C THR A 126 -29.27 -6.86 -1.01
N LEU A 127 -30.34 -7.28 -0.36
CA LEU A 127 -30.34 -8.49 0.45
C LEU A 127 -30.68 -9.74 -0.36
N ALA A 128 -31.73 -9.72 -1.20
CA ALA A 128 -32.12 -10.85 -2.02
C ALA A 128 -31.28 -11.01 -3.29
N ASN A 129 -30.87 -9.91 -3.91
CA ASN A 129 -30.00 -9.90 -5.09
C ASN A 129 -28.51 -9.80 -4.70
N SER A 130 -28.04 -10.70 -3.83
CA SER A 130 -26.65 -10.73 -3.36
C SER A 130 -26.15 -12.16 -3.16
N THR A 131 -24.86 -12.37 -3.40
CA THR A 131 -24.15 -13.62 -3.11
C THR A 131 -23.26 -13.55 -1.87
N ALA A 132 -23.10 -12.35 -1.30
CA ALA A 132 -22.28 -12.15 -0.12
C ALA A 132 -23.07 -12.44 1.17
N TYR A 133 -22.35 -12.87 2.19
CA TYR A 133 -22.82 -13.06 3.56
C TYR A 133 -21.99 -12.20 4.51
N VAL A 134 -22.63 -11.78 5.60
CA VAL A 134 -21.98 -11.03 6.67
C VAL A 134 -22.12 -11.83 7.97
N ASP A 135 -20.98 -12.11 8.60
CA ASP A 135 -20.88 -12.79 9.90
C ASP A 135 -20.11 -11.85 10.84
N GLY A 136 -20.82 -11.14 11.70
CA GLY A 136 -20.29 -10.07 12.52
C GLY A 136 -19.54 -9.03 11.66
N ASP A 137 -18.26 -8.82 11.94
CA ASP A 137 -17.40 -7.91 11.18
C ASP A 137 -16.84 -8.48 9.87
N LYS A 138 -17.01 -9.76 9.62
CA LYS A 138 -16.46 -10.43 8.44
C LYS A 138 -17.46 -10.45 7.29
N THR A 139 -16.95 -10.19 6.09
CA THR A 139 -17.68 -10.40 4.83
C THR A 139 -17.18 -11.66 4.17
N ILE A 140 -18.09 -12.56 3.81
CA ILE A 140 -17.83 -13.77 3.04
C ILE A 140 -18.40 -13.50 1.63
N GLY A 141 -17.55 -13.62 0.60
CA GLY A 141 -17.90 -13.31 -0.78
C GLY A 141 -17.41 -11.93 -1.23
N ASN A 142 -18.17 -11.23 -2.06
CA ASN A 142 -17.75 -9.97 -2.65
C ASN A 142 -17.69 -8.83 -1.60
N PRO A 143 -16.53 -8.17 -1.39
CA PRO A 143 -16.39 -7.11 -0.38
C PRO A 143 -17.32 -5.91 -0.61
N THR A 144 -17.60 -5.57 -1.88
CA THR A 144 -18.52 -4.48 -2.25
C THR A 144 -19.95 -4.79 -1.82
N GLU A 145 -20.43 -6.01 -2.10
CA GLU A 145 -21.74 -6.47 -1.65
C GLU A 145 -21.83 -6.52 -0.13
N GLY A 146 -20.79 -7.03 0.54
CA GLY A 146 -20.73 -7.06 1.99
C GLY A 146 -20.77 -5.68 2.64
N ALA A 147 -20.15 -4.67 2.01
CA ALA A 147 -20.23 -3.28 2.47
C ALA A 147 -21.67 -2.74 2.38
N ILE A 148 -22.36 -3.02 1.29
CA ILE A 148 -23.75 -2.60 1.10
C ILE A 148 -24.69 -3.30 2.11
N ILE A 149 -24.52 -4.62 2.32
CA ILE A 149 -25.31 -5.38 3.30
C ILE A 149 -25.11 -4.82 4.72
N LYS A 150 -23.87 -4.55 5.12
CA LYS A 150 -23.55 -3.94 6.42
C LYS A 150 -24.16 -2.54 6.57
N TYR A 151 -24.15 -1.77 5.50
CA TYR A 151 -24.72 -0.42 5.50
C TYR A 151 -26.24 -0.45 5.68
N MET A 152 -26.91 -1.42 5.09
CA MET A 152 -28.37 -1.59 5.23
C MET A 152 -28.78 -2.02 6.64
N ASP A 153 -27.83 -2.52 7.45
CA ASP A 153 -27.98 -2.91 8.86
C ASP A 153 -29.29 -3.67 9.13
N ALA A 154 -29.52 -4.71 8.32
CA ALA A 154 -30.73 -5.52 8.43
C ALA A 154 -30.73 -6.42 9.68
N GLY A 155 -29.56 -6.57 10.34
CA GLY A 155 -29.41 -7.37 11.55
C GLY A 155 -30.01 -8.78 11.41
N ASP A 156 -30.79 -9.19 12.39
CA ASP A 156 -31.48 -10.50 12.40
C ASP A 156 -32.56 -10.67 11.32
N LEU A 157 -33.00 -9.55 10.70
CA LEU A 157 -34.00 -9.58 9.61
C LEU A 157 -33.40 -9.99 8.27
N LEU A 158 -32.07 -10.06 8.14
CA LEU A 158 -31.41 -10.40 6.88
C LEU A 158 -31.89 -11.74 6.30
N ASP A 159 -31.91 -12.78 7.15
CA ASP A 159 -32.29 -14.12 6.73
C ASP A 159 -33.80 -14.23 6.41
N ASP A 160 -34.62 -13.50 7.15
CA ASP A 160 -36.05 -13.44 6.91
C ASP A 160 -36.33 -12.75 5.56
N ILE A 161 -35.71 -11.59 5.30
CA ILE A 161 -35.89 -10.88 4.03
C ILE A 161 -35.40 -11.74 2.84
N ARG A 162 -34.31 -12.46 3.00
CA ARG A 162 -33.81 -13.37 1.96
C ARG A 162 -34.72 -14.56 1.71
N ARG A 163 -35.30 -15.14 2.76
CA ARG A 163 -36.25 -16.24 2.65
C ARG A 163 -37.53 -15.81 1.97
N ASP A 164 -38.09 -14.67 2.42
CA ASP A 164 -39.37 -14.14 1.93
C ASP A 164 -39.26 -13.61 0.50
N ASN A 165 -38.07 -13.18 0.06
CA ASN A 165 -37.75 -12.71 -1.28
C ASN A 165 -36.79 -13.66 -2.01
N SER A 166 -37.02 -14.96 -1.90
CA SER A 166 -36.19 -15.95 -2.60
C SER A 166 -36.31 -15.78 -4.11
N PRO A 167 -35.19 -15.62 -4.85
CA PRO A 167 -35.23 -15.38 -6.28
C PRO A 167 -35.78 -16.59 -7.06
N VAL A 168 -36.81 -16.36 -7.90
CA VAL A 168 -37.30 -17.34 -8.87
C VAL A 168 -36.48 -17.36 -10.16
N PHE A 169 -35.69 -16.31 -10.40
CA PHE A 169 -34.73 -16.22 -11.50
C PHE A 169 -33.54 -15.36 -11.07
N ARG A 170 -32.31 -15.71 -11.55
CA ARG A 170 -31.10 -14.94 -11.26
C ARG A 170 -30.16 -14.94 -12.46
N LEU A 171 -29.58 -13.76 -12.71
CA LEU A 171 -28.39 -13.57 -13.53
C LEU A 171 -27.27 -13.09 -12.64
N ASP A 172 -26.24 -13.91 -12.47
CA ASP A 172 -25.11 -13.55 -11.62
C ASP A 172 -24.24 -12.47 -12.28
N PHE A 173 -23.52 -11.74 -11.45
CA PHE A 173 -22.61 -10.70 -11.89
C PHE A 173 -21.52 -11.28 -12.80
N SER A 174 -21.23 -10.60 -13.89
CA SER A 174 -20.04 -10.86 -14.69
C SER A 174 -19.31 -9.55 -15.04
N SER A 175 -17.99 -9.61 -15.17
CA SER A 175 -17.19 -8.45 -15.57
C SER A 175 -17.52 -7.96 -16.98
N LYS A 176 -18.11 -8.82 -17.83
CA LYS A 176 -18.54 -8.48 -19.19
C LYS A 176 -19.85 -7.71 -19.21
N THR A 177 -20.83 -8.14 -18.43
CA THR A 177 -22.16 -7.52 -18.34
C THR A 177 -22.20 -6.36 -17.37
N LYS A 178 -21.36 -6.39 -16.31
CA LYS A 178 -21.23 -5.39 -15.25
C LYS A 178 -22.50 -5.18 -14.42
N PHE A 179 -23.42 -6.11 -14.41
CA PHE A 179 -24.62 -6.07 -13.57
C PHE A 179 -24.98 -7.47 -13.07
N MET A 180 -25.83 -7.48 -12.06
CA MET A 180 -26.48 -8.65 -11.49
C MET A 180 -27.99 -8.37 -11.43
N MET A 181 -28.80 -9.40 -11.68
CA MET A 181 -30.26 -9.30 -11.65
C MET A 181 -30.86 -10.48 -10.90
N SER A 182 -31.88 -10.24 -10.12
CA SER A 182 -32.75 -11.27 -9.55
C SER A 182 -34.21 -10.89 -9.75
N VAL A 183 -35.07 -11.89 -9.97
CA VAL A 183 -36.51 -11.74 -9.98
C VAL A 183 -37.05 -12.44 -8.76
N VAL A 184 -37.81 -11.72 -7.96
CA VAL A 184 -38.54 -12.24 -6.78
C VAL A 184 -40.03 -12.22 -7.04
N LYS A 185 -40.75 -13.18 -6.47
CA LYS A 185 -42.21 -13.19 -6.53
C LYS A 185 -42.77 -12.61 -5.23
N GLN A 186 -43.62 -11.60 -5.35
CA GLN A 186 -44.36 -11.03 -4.22
C GLN A 186 -45.84 -11.04 -4.59
N ASP A 187 -46.65 -11.77 -3.84
CA ASP A 187 -48.06 -12.00 -4.10
C ASP A 187 -48.32 -12.50 -5.54
N ASP A 188 -49.05 -11.76 -6.34
CA ASP A 188 -49.36 -12.07 -7.74
C ASP A 188 -48.45 -11.38 -8.76
N ALA A 189 -47.43 -10.63 -8.29
CA ALA A 189 -46.51 -9.87 -9.13
C ALA A 189 -45.06 -10.44 -9.06
N PHE A 190 -44.27 -10.11 -10.07
CA PHE A 190 -42.86 -10.36 -10.15
C PHE A 190 -42.12 -9.04 -10.08
N ILE A 191 -41.13 -8.96 -9.19
CA ILE A 191 -40.27 -7.80 -9.04
C ILE A 191 -38.86 -8.18 -9.53
N SER A 192 -38.45 -7.51 -10.59
CA SER A 192 -37.07 -7.61 -11.11
C SER A 192 -36.20 -6.57 -10.44
N LEU A 193 -35.10 -7.01 -9.86
CA LEU A 193 -34.16 -6.21 -9.11
C LEU A 193 -32.79 -6.28 -9.82
N ILE A 194 -32.29 -5.13 -10.23
CA ILE A 194 -30.99 -5.05 -10.90
C ILE A 194 -30.04 -4.12 -10.15
N LYS A 195 -28.76 -4.50 -10.05
CA LYS A 195 -27.69 -3.65 -9.52
C LYS A 195 -26.41 -3.86 -10.32
N GLY A 196 -25.63 -2.80 -10.48
CA GLY A 196 -24.39 -2.86 -11.25
C GLY A 196 -23.79 -1.51 -11.53
N ALA A 197 -22.94 -1.45 -12.57
CA ALA A 197 -22.36 -0.19 -13.01
C ALA A 197 -23.45 0.80 -13.42
N PRO A 198 -23.46 2.04 -12.90
CA PRO A 198 -24.57 2.98 -13.11
C PRO A 198 -24.90 3.21 -14.58
N GLU A 199 -23.88 3.31 -15.43
CA GLU A 199 -24.02 3.52 -16.87
C GLU A 199 -24.76 2.36 -17.56
N VAL A 200 -24.57 1.13 -17.07
CA VAL A 200 -25.21 -0.07 -17.61
C VAL A 200 -26.64 -0.16 -17.12
N VAL A 201 -26.86 0.05 -15.81
CA VAL A 201 -28.20 -0.02 -15.19
C VAL A 201 -29.12 1.08 -15.76
N ARG A 202 -28.59 2.30 -15.91
CA ARG A 202 -29.33 3.42 -16.55
C ARG A 202 -29.77 3.11 -17.97
N GLY A 203 -28.93 2.44 -18.75
CA GLY A 203 -29.27 2.04 -20.13
C GLY A 203 -30.46 1.10 -20.24
N MET A 204 -30.92 0.48 -19.14
CA MET A 204 -32.08 -0.40 -19.06
C MET A 204 -33.31 0.30 -18.48
N CYS A 205 -33.19 1.55 -18.04
CA CYS A 205 -34.22 2.29 -17.34
C CYS A 205 -34.97 3.27 -18.26
N ASN A 206 -36.26 3.44 -17.99
CA ASN A 206 -37.11 4.42 -18.67
C ASN A 206 -37.00 5.83 -18.05
N THR A 207 -36.63 5.91 -16.75
CA THR A 207 -36.48 7.16 -15.99
C THR A 207 -35.10 7.22 -15.36
N THR A 208 -34.48 8.39 -15.44
CA THR A 208 -33.10 8.59 -15.00
C THR A 208 -32.86 9.95 -14.32
N ASP A 209 -33.85 10.44 -13.59
CA ASP A 209 -33.84 11.79 -12.99
C ASP A 209 -32.88 11.95 -11.79
N ILE A 210 -32.22 10.87 -11.41
CA ILE A 210 -31.25 10.86 -10.30
C ILE A 210 -29.85 11.18 -10.83
N GLU A 211 -29.21 12.18 -10.24
CA GLU A 211 -27.86 12.62 -10.59
C GLU A 211 -26.89 12.38 -9.44
N GLY A 212 -25.57 12.55 -9.70
CA GLY A 212 -24.50 12.48 -8.69
C GLY A 212 -23.53 11.32 -8.84
N GLU A 213 -23.87 10.26 -9.60
CA GLU A 213 -22.97 9.10 -9.73
C GLU A 213 -21.62 9.46 -10.36
N VAL A 214 -21.66 10.32 -11.40
CA VAL A 214 -20.46 10.75 -12.11
C VAL A 214 -19.54 11.57 -11.18
N GLU A 215 -20.14 12.39 -10.30
CA GLU A 215 -19.39 13.13 -9.29
C GLU A 215 -18.70 12.19 -8.31
N GLU A 216 -19.40 11.16 -7.84
CA GLU A 216 -18.83 10.17 -6.94
C GLU A 216 -17.77 9.30 -7.63
N GLN A 217 -17.96 8.95 -8.90
CA GLN A 217 -16.93 8.24 -9.70
C GLN A 217 -15.69 9.11 -9.90
N ASN A 218 -15.85 10.42 -10.13
CA ASN A 218 -14.75 11.37 -10.25
C ASN A 218 -13.96 11.53 -8.95
N LYS A 219 -14.58 11.29 -7.79
CA LYS A 219 -13.90 11.17 -6.48
C LYS A 219 -13.18 9.83 -6.30
N GLY A 220 -13.10 8.99 -7.34
CA GLY A 220 -12.45 7.69 -7.31
C GLY A 220 -13.22 6.60 -6.55
N ARG A 221 -14.48 6.84 -6.22
CA ARG A 221 -15.35 5.89 -5.51
C ARG A 221 -15.93 4.85 -6.47
N ARG A 222 -16.17 3.67 -5.95
CA ARG A 222 -16.92 2.64 -6.67
C ARG A 222 -18.41 2.92 -6.49
N VAL A 223 -19.12 3.20 -7.58
CA VAL A 223 -20.56 3.49 -7.56
C VAL A 223 -21.32 2.28 -8.07
N ILE A 224 -22.35 1.88 -7.34
CA ILE A 224 -23.30 0.82 -7.70
C ILE A 224 -24.67 1.46 -7.88
N GLY A 225 -25.22 1.38 -9.07
CA GLY A 225 -26.57 1.79 -9.39
C GLY A 225 -27.59 0.68 -9.12
N PHE A 226 -28.81 1.06 -8.76
CA PHE A 226 -29.91 0.18 -8.46
C PHE A 226 -31.13 0.54 -9.32
N ALA A 227 -31.85 -0.49 -9.78
CA ALA A 227 -33.11 -0.30 -10.45
C ALA A 227 -34.06 -1.47 -10.16
N TYR A 228 -35.34 -1.25 -10.36
CA TYR A 228 -36.39 -2.26 -10.21
C TYR A 228 -37.42 -2.15 -11.32
N LYS A 229 -38.17 -3.24 -11.53
CA LYS A 229 -39.32 -3.30 -12.42
C LYS A 229 -40.36 -4.26 -11.86
N GLU A 230 -41.62 -3.84 -11.84
CA GLU A 230 -42.76 -4.67 -11.51
C GLU A 230 -43.38 -5.25 -12.78
N SER A 231 -43.76 -6.52 -12.75
CA SER A 231 -44.33 -7.23 -13.90
C SER A 231 -45.35 -8.25 -13.46
N MET A 232 -46.37 -8.46 -14.28
CA MET A 232 -47.41 -9.47 -13.99
C MET A 232 -46.99 -10.88 -14.44
N THR A 233 -45.99 -11.02 -15.28
CA THR A 233 -45.52 -12.30 -15.80
C THR A 233 -44.02 -12.44 -15.61
N LEU A 234 -43.57 -13.69 -15.40
CA LEU A 234 -42.14 -13.97 -15.27
C LEU A 234 -41.35 -13.67 -16.57
N GLU A 235 -41.98 -13.91 -17.73
CA GLU A 235 -41.35 -13.65 -19.04
C GLU A 235 -41.08 -12.15 -19.22
N ASP A 236 -42.01 -11.28 -18.82
CA ASP A 236 -41.75 -9.84 -18.87
C ASP A 236 -40.77 -9.39 -17.81
N ALA A 237 -40.78 -9.99 -16.62
CA ALA A 237 -39.85 -9.72 -15.56
C ALA A 237 -38.40 -10.00 -15.96
N GLN A 238 -38.13 -10.98 -16.83
CA GLN A 238 -36.81 -11.34 -17.31
C GLN A 238 -36.25 -10.40 -18.38
N LYS A 239 -37.07 -9.55 -19.00
CA LYS A 239 -36.58 -8.59 -20.02
C LYS A 239 -35.73 -7.49 -19.40
N LEU A 240 -34.59 -7.20 -20.03
CA LEU A 240 -33.62 -6.21 -19.58
C LEU A 240 -33.95 -4.77 -20.02
N ASN A 241 -35.21 -4.39 -19.95
CA ASN A 241 -35.70 -3.04 -20.29
C ASN A 241 -36.88 -2.66 -19.42
N GLY A 242 -37.23 -1.37 -19.41
CA GLY A 242 -38.41 -0.87 -18.71
C GLY A 242 -38.23 -0.76 -17.20
N PHE A 243 -37.00 -0.70 -16.71
CA PHE A 243 -36.71 -0.49 -15.30
C PHE A 243 -36.93 0.96 -14.86
N THR A 244 -37.21 1.14 -13.58
CA THR A 244 -37.15 2.42 -12.89
C THR A 244 -35.83 2.52 -12.14
N TYR A 245 -35.03 3.56 -12.46
CA TYR A 245 -33.80 3.81 -11.75
C TYR A 245 -34.12 4.23 -10.31
N ASN A 246 -33.46 3.56 -9.35
CA ASN A 246 -33.82 3.74 -7.93
C ASN A 246 -32.63 4.30 -7.10
N GLY A 247 -31.63 4.84 -7.79
CA GLY A 247 -30.51 5.50 -7.12
C GLY A 247 -29.22 4.69 -7.12
N PHE A 248 -28.31 5.12 -6.26
CA PHE A 248 -26.98 4.55 -6.20
C PHE A 248 -26.41 4.56 -4.78
N MET A 249 -25.36 3.76 -4.58
CA MET A 249 -24.47 3.83 -3.43
C MET A 249 -23.04 3.99 -3.90
N ALA A 250 -22.31 4.93 -3.29
CA ALA A 250 -20.89 5.14 -3.48
C ALA A 250 -20.11 4.46 -2.36
N ILE A 251 -19.11 3.69 -2.74
CA ILE A 251 -18.35 2.79 -1.86
C ILE A 251 -16.87 3.09 -2.02
N GLU A 252 -16.16 3.24 -0.90
CA GLU A 252 -14.71 3.40 -0.89
C GLU A 252 -14.06 2.50 0.17
N ASP A 253 -12.77 2.28 0.01
CA ASP A 253 -11.90 1.71 1.03
C ASP A 253 -11.20 2.89 1.72
N PRO A 254 -11.61 3.27 2.95
CA PRO A 254 -11.17 4.49 3.59
C PRO A 254 -9.68 4.43 3.93
N ILE A 255 -9.04 5.59 3.85
CA ILE A 255 -7.66 5.76 4.29
C ILE A 255 -7.55 5.53 5.81
N ARG A 256 -6.47 4.93 6.27
CA ARG A 256 -6.18 4.78 7.70
C ARG A 256 -5.95 6.16 8.33
N LYS A 257 -6.42 6.34 9.55
CA LYS A 257 -6.36 7.61 10.27
C LYS A 257 -4.95 8.11 10.55
N ASP A 258 -3.98 7.20 10.67
CA ASP A 258 -2.57 7.49 10.97
C ASP A 258 -1.72 7.80 9.71
N VAL A 259 -2.23 7.53 8.51
CA VAL A 259 -1.48 7.70 7.26
C VAL A 259 -1.14 9.16 6.96
N PRO A 260 -2.03 10.15 7.08
CA PRO A 260 -1.68 11.54 6.81
C PRO A 260 -0.52 12.05 7.69
N ASP A 261 -0.53 11.70 8.98
CA ASP A 261 0.55 12.06 9.90
C ASP A 261 1.87 11.35 9.56
N ALA A 262 1.81 10.07 9.19
CA ALA A 262 2.98 9.32 8.76
C ALA A 262 3.60 9.88 7.46
N VAL A 263 2.77 10.26 6.50
CA VAL A 263 3.21 10.89 5.24
C VAL A 263 3.83 12.26 5.53
N LYS A 264 3.23 13.06 6.41
CA LYS A 264 3.78 14.34 6.83
C LYS A 264 5.16 14.18 7.48
N ALA A 265 5.30 13.25 8.42
CA ALA A 265 6.57 12.95 9.07
C ALA A 265 7.66 12.50 8.07
N ALA A 266 7.29 11.67 7.08
CA ALA A 266 8.21 11.26 6.02
C ALA A 266 8.69 12.46 5.18
N LYS A 267 7.78 13.37 4.81
CA LYS A 267 8.11 14.60 4.06
C LYS A 267 9.03 15.53 4.86
N GLU A 268 8.74 15.72 6.14
CA GLU A 268 9.57 16.54 7.04
C GLU A 268 10.99 15.96 7.21
N ALA A 269 11.12 14.63 7.11
CA ALA A 269 12.40 13.94 7.06
C ALA A 269 13.10 13.99 5.69
N GLY A 270 12.53 14.66 4.68
CA GLY A 270 13.06 14.75 3.32
C GLY A 270 12.84 13.48 2.48
N ILE A 271 12.00 12.55 2.93
CA ILE A 271 11.71 11.29 2.25
C ILE A 271 10.54 11.50 1.28
N LYS A 272 10.73 11.12 0.02
CA LYS A 272 9.67 11.12 -0.98
C LYS A 272 8.79 9.88 -0.81
N VAL A 273 7.46 10.06 -0.87
CA VAL A 273 6.52 8.92 -0.84
C VAL A 273 5.78 8.89 -2.17
N LYS A 274 5.67 7.69 -2.77
CA LYS A 274 4.92 7.43 -4.00
C LYS A 274 4.02 6.21 -3.82
N ILE A 275 2.81 6.28 -4.37
CA ILE A 275 1.86 5.16 -4.37
C ILE A 275 2.06 4.34 -5.63
N ILE A 276 2.10 3.01 -5.48
CA ILE A 276 2.03 2.04 -6.58
C ILE A 276 0.77 1.23 -6.36
N THR A 277 -0.14 1.21 -7.33
CA THR A 277 -1.41 0.50 -7.23
C THR A 277 -1.87 0.01 -8.59
N GLY A 278 -2.68 -1.05 -8.59
CA GLY A 278 -3.40 -1.52 -9.78
C GLY A 278 -4.75 -0.83 -10.00
N ASP A 279 -5.12 0.16 -9.17
CA ASP A 279 -6.36 0.90 -9.31
C ASP A 279 -6.33 1.87 -10.51
N ASN A 280 -7.50 2.39 -10.86
CA ASN A 280 -7.58 3.43 -11.87
C ASN A 280 -6.93 4.74 -11.40
N PRO A 281 -6.50 5.61 -12.33
CA PRO A 281 -5.80 6.86 -12.00
C PRO A 281 -6.58 7.81 -11.09
N ALA A 282 -7.90 7.88 -11.23
CA ALA A 282 -8.75 8.75 -10.42
C ALA A 282 -8.75 8.33 -8.93
N THR A 283 -8.91 7.02 -8.67
CA THR A 283 -8.84 6.46 -7.31
C THR A 283 -7.45 6.67 -6.69
N ALA A 284 -6.38 6.45 -7.47
CA ALA A 284 -5.00 6.65 -7.00
C ALA A 284 -4.73 8.13 -6.64
N ALA A 285 -5.21 9.06 -7.46
CA ALA A 285 -5.08 10.49 -7.22
C ALA A 285 -5.83 10.92 -5.96
N GLU A 286 -7.07 10.46 -5.78
CA GLU A 286 -7.86 10.80 -4.60
C GLU A 286 -7.22 10.29 -3.30
N ILE A 287 -6.74 9.05 -3.28
CA ILE A 287 -6.01 8.52 -2.11
C ILE A 287 -4.71 9.28 -1.85
N ALA A 288 -3.99 9.69 -2.89
CA ALA A 288 -2.80 10.50 -2.74
C ALA A 288 -3.11 11.88 -2.13
N ARG A 289 -4.24 12.49 -2.50
CA ARG A 289 -4.75 13.75 -1.94
C ARG A 289 -5.15 13.56 -0.48
N GLN A 290 -5.93 12.54 -0.15
CA GLN A 290 -6.35 12.23 1.23
C GLN A 290 -5.16 11.90 2.14
N ALA A 291 -4.14 11.21 1.61
CA ALA A 291 -2.91 10.91 2.32
C ALA A 291 -2.01 12.15 2.54
N GLY A 292 -2.36 13.31 1.97
CA GLY A 292 -1.54 14.52 2.05
C GLY A 292 -0.26 14.46 1.21
N LEU A 293 -0.19 13.56 0.21
CA LEU A 293 0.99 13.45 -0.67
C LEU A 293 1.11 14.62 -1.62
N SER A 294 0.01 15.11 -2.16
CA SER A 294 -0.05 16.28 -3.04
C SER A 294 -1.48 16.82 -3.05
N GLU A 295 -1.64 18.13 -3.21
CA GLU A 295 -2.95 18.74 -3.48
C GLU A 295 -3.43 18.43 -4.91
N HIS A 296 -2.47 18.32 -5.83
CA HIS A 296 -2.70 18.00 -7.24
C HIS A 296 -1.87 16.78 -7.64
N PRO A 297 -2.28 15.56 -7.28
CA PRO A 297 -1.57 14.34 -7.64
C PRO A 297 -1.62 14.13 -9.15
N VAL A 298 -0.49 13.78 -9.75
CA VAL A 298 -0.40 13.41 -11.17
C VAL A 298 -0.18 11.90 -11.24
N PRO A 299 -1.23 11.11 -11.55
CA PRO A 299 -1.08 9.68 -11.76
C PRO A 299 -0.34 9.41 -13.07
N MET A 300 0.49 8.36 -13.08
CA MET A 300 1.23 7.89 -14.23
C MET A 300 0.92 6.42 -14.46
N LEU A 301 0.64 6.02 -15.69
CA LEU A 301 0.43 4.61 -16.04
C LEU A 301 1.77 3.86 -16.12
N GLY A 302 1.75 2.57 -15.76
CA GLY A 302 2.96 1.74 -15.80
C GLY A 302 3.59 1.63 -17.20
N SER A 303 2.78 1.72 -18.27
CA SER A 303 3.23 1.77 -19.66
C SER A 303 4.07 3.03 -19.97
N GLU A 304 3.72 4.17 -19.37
CA GLU A 304 4.42 5.43 -19.57
C GLU A 304 5.80 5.46 -18.87
N ILE A 305 5.94 4.71 -17.78
CA ILE A 305 7.21 4.60 -17.04
C ILE A 305 8.26 3.87 -17.89
N GLY A 306 7.86 2.83 -18.63
CA GLY A 306 8.75 2.03 -19.48
C GLY A 306 9.42 2.83 -20.61
N GLU A 307 8.75 3.86 -21.14
CA GLU A 307 9.29 4.73 -22.18
C GLU A 307 10.31 5.75 -21.65
N GLN A 308 10.19 6.18 -20.40
CA GLN A 308 11.09 7.15 -19.77
C GLN A 308 12.33 6.50 -19.13
N VAL A 309 12.32 5.21 -18.85
CA VAL A 309 13.39 4.47 -18.16
C VAL A 309 14.21 3.62 -19.14
N ASN A 310 14.34 4.00 -20.39
CA ASN A 310 15.29 3.33 -21.27
C ASN A 310 16.70 3.93 -21.09
N PRO A 311 17.61 3.28 -20.29
CA PRO A 311 18.93 3.86 -19.99
C PRO A 311 19.94 3.74 -21.16
N LEU A 312 19.46 3.36 -22.35
CA LEU A 312 20.27 3.13 -23.57
C LEU A 312 19.87 4.04 -24.75
N ARG A 313 19.29 5.21 -24.45
CA ARG A 313 19.19 6.29 -25.41
C ARG A 313 19.80 7.56 -24.89
#